data_57bacf0c0b146687857afbd28c7e1c85
#
_entry.id   57bacf0c0b146687857afbd28c7e1c85
#
_cell.length_a   1.000
_cell.length_b   1.000
_cell.length_c   1.000
_cell.angle_alpha   90.00
_cell.angle_beta   90.00
_cell.angle_gamma   90.00
#
_symmetry.space_group_name_H-M   'P 1'
#
loop_
_entity.id
_entity.type
_entity.pdbx_description
1 polymer ?
#
loop_
_entity_poly.entity_id
_entity_poly.type
_entity_poly.pdbx_seq_one_letter_code
_entity_poly.pdbx_strand_id
1 'polypeptide(L)'
;MKKFLKVVLLTIFTISALVTITVILLLVRYNNWTKDFESNLKVENLVVKDTSLSEEVVSQISSFTLSQENTESLSLSTEQFGYIVLNVLNEYLGEGISVEKIYIEPSTGNWNIYIQANYKKISPWIWISLKKDNVQSAQLYISQFNIGPYSFNRFVEEINDGIANGLVTVNENGFTGRYLENIELLEESIVVKGSRY
;
A
#
# COMPACT_ATOMS: atom_id res chain seq x y z
N MET A 1 10.31 50.50 -22.21
CA MET A 1 9.15 49.81 -21.63
C MET A 1 8.55 48.75 -22.55
N LYS A 2 8.07 49.05 -23.78
CA LYS A 2 7.39 48.08 -24.67
C LYS A 2 8.24 46.83 -25.04
N LYS A 3 9.57 46.97 -25.27
CA LYS A 3 10.48 45.83 -25.56
C LYS A 3 10.66 44.91 -24.37
N PHE A 4 10.83 45.45 -23.14
CA PHE A 4 10.94 44.67 -21.91
C PHE A 4 9.67 43.85 -21.64
N LEU A 5 8.50 44.45 -21.77
CA LEU A 5 7.21 43.77 -21.62
C LEU A 5 7.04 42.60 -22.61
N LYS A 6 7.47 42.77 -23.86
CA LYS A 6 7.44 41.68 -24.86
C LYS A 6 8.34 40.51 -24.49
N VAL A 7 9.55 40.80 -24.00
CA VAL A 7 10.47 39.73 -23.54
C VAL A 7 9.88 38.96 -22.35
N VAL A 8 9.36 39.68 -21.35
CA VAL A 8 8.72 39.05 -20.18
C VAL A 8 7.54 38.15 -20.58
N LEU A 9 6.65 38.64 -21.45
CA LEU A 9 5.51 37.87 -21.94
C LEU A 9 5.95 36.64 -22.74
N LEU A 10 6.97 36.76 -23.59
CA LEU A 10 7.51 35.63 -24.34
C LEU A 10 8.10 34.57 -23.38
N THR A 11 8.84 34.99 -22.36
CA THR A 11 9.41 34.09 -21.37
C THR A 11 8.33 33.33 -20.59
N ILE A 12 7.29 34.03 -20.11
CA ILE A 12 6.16 33.41 -19.41
C ILE A 12 5.46 32.41 -20.31
N PHE A 13 5.19 32.77 -21.58
CA PHE A 13 4.56 31.87 -22.55
C PHE A 13 5.41 30.61 -22.80
N THR A 14 6.73 30.80 -22.99
CA THR A 14 7.65 29.66 -23.20
C THR A 14 7.67 28.73 -21.99
N ILE A 15 7.75 29.27 -20.75
CA ILE A 15 7.72 28.46 -19.52
C ILE A 15 6.38 27.73 -19.40
N SER A 16 5.27 28.42 -19.64
CA SER A 16 3.93 27.81 -19.59
C SER A 16 3.78 26.68 -20.62
N ALA A 17 4.27 26.88 -21.86
CA ALA A 17 4.26 25.85 -22.89
C ALA A 17 5.10 24.63 -22.51
N LEU A 18 6.31 24.83 -21.95
CA LEU A 18 7.17 23.76 -21.47
C LEU A 18 6.51 22.97 -20.32
N VAL A 19 5.92 23.66 -19.35
CA VAL A 19 5.18 23.01 -18.25
C VAL A 19 4.02 22.18 -18.79
N THR A 20 3.24 22.75 -19.71
CA THR A 20 2.09 22.05 -20.33
C THR A 20 2.53 20.80 -21.07
N ILE A 21 3.59 20.88 -21.89
CA ILE A 21 4.15 19.72 -22.60
C ILE A 21 4.62 18.66 -21.60
N THR A 22 5.33 19.07 -20.55
CA THR A 22 5.81 18.14 -19.52
C THR A 22 4.64 17.40 -18.85
N VAL A 23 3.58 18.12 -18.45
CA VAL A 23 2.38 17.52 -17.86
C VAL A 23 1.72 16.53 -18.81
N ILE A 24 1.58 16.89 -20.10
CA ILE A 24 1.00 15.99 -21.11
C ILE A 24 1.85 14.71 -21.24
N LEU A 25 3.17 14.82 -21.31
CA LEU A 25 4.07 13.66 -21.39
C LEU A 25 3.98 12.76 -20.16
N LEU A 26 3.88 13.36 -18.98
CA LEU A 26 3.67 12.60 -17.73
C LEU A 26 2.33 11.85 -17.75
N LEU A 27 1.25 12.50 -18.16
CA LEU A 27 -0.07 11.87 -18.27
C LEU A 27 -0.09 10.73 -19.29
N VAL A 28 0.52 10.93 -20.47
CA VAL A 28 0.64 9.87 -21.49
C VAL A 28 1.42 8.67 -20.97
N ARG A 29 2.56 8.91 -20.31
CA ARG A 29 3.37 7.85 -19.70
C ARG A 29 2.59 7.10 -18.62
N TYR A 30 1.86 7.83 -17.76
CA TYR A 30 1.03 7.22 -16.74
C TYR A 30 -0.07 6.35 -17.37
N ASN A 31 -0.81 6.88 -18.35
CA ASN A 31 -1.89 6.14 -19.00
C ASN A 31 -1.41 4.87 -19.73
N ASN A 32 -0.25 4.92 -20.38
CA ASN A 32 0.34 3.74 -21.03
C ASN A 32 0.73 2.70 -19.98
N TRP A 33 1.39 3.11 -18.91
CA TRP A 33 1.75 2.22 -17.80
C TRP A 33 0.50 1.58 -17.17
N THR A 34 -0.56 2.36 -16.91
CA THR A 34 -1.81 1.86 -16.33
C THR A 34 -2.46 0.81 -17.22
N LYS A 35 -2.52 1.05 -18.54
CA LYS A 35 -3.08 0.08 -19.49
C LYS A 35 -2.29 -1.23 -19.50
N ASP A 36 -0.96 -1.15 -19.56
CA ASP A 36 -0.10 -2.32 -19.51
C ASP A 36 -0.26 -3.08 -18.19
N PHE A 37 -0.25 -2.35 -17.06
CA PHE A 37 -0.42 -2.93 -15.75
C PHE A 37 -1.78 -3.62 -15.61
N GLU A 38 -2.88 -2.93 -15.91
CA GLU A 38 -4.23 -3.49 -15.76
C GLU A 38 -4.50 -4.67 -16.71
N SER A 39 -3.84 -4.73 -17.86
CA SER A 39 -3.98 -5.86 -18.80
C SER A 39 -3.28 -7.13 -18.32
N ASN A 40 -2.34 -7.01 -17.36
CA ASN A 40 -1.56 -8.12 -16.81
C ASN A 40 -1.99 -8.52 -15.38
N LEU A 41 -3.04 -7.90 -14.82
CA LEU A 41 -3.54 -8.25 -13.50
C LEU A 41 -4.06 -9.68 -13.47
N LYS A 42 -3.64 -10.44 -12.47
CA LYS A 42 -4.21 -11.76 -12.17
C LYS A 42 -5.41 -11.57 -11.25
N VAL A 43 -6.57 -12.06 -11.67
CA VAL A 43 -7.84 -11.87 -10.94
C VAL A 43 -7.77 -12.44 -9.52
N GLU A 44 -7.05 -13.53 -9.31
CA GLU A 44 -6.86 -14.21 -8.02
C GLU A 44 -6.18 -13.34 -6.95
N ASN A 45 -5.41 -12.33 -7.36
CA ASN A 45 -4.67 -11.42 -6.48
C ASN A 45 -5.32 -10.03 -6.39
N LEU A 46 -6.50 -9.86 -6.99
CA LEU A 46 -7.20 -8.58 -7.06
C LEU A 46 -8.40 -8.56 -6.09
N VAL A 47 -8.35 -7.66 -5.14
CA VAL A 47 -9.43 -7.38 -4.19
C VAL A 47 -10.14 -6.09 -4.59
N VAL A 48 -11.47 -6.12 -4.59
CA VAL A 48 -12.33 -4.98 -4.92
C VAL A 48 -13.21 -4.59 -3.73
N LYS A 49 -13.57 -3.32 -3.65
CA LYS A 49 -14.27 -2.70 -2.52
C LYS A 49 -15.58 -3.40 -2.11
N ASP A 50 -16.31 -3.97 -3.06
CA ASP A 50 -17.65 -4.54 -2.81
C ASP A 50 -17.63 -5.95 -2.19
N THR A 51 -16.44 -6.48 -1.92
CA THR A 51 -16.30 -7.80 -1.34
C THR A 51 -16.18 -7.68 0.19
N SER A 52 -16.95 -8.41 0.96
CA SER A 52 -16.90 -8.43 2.43
C SER A 52 -15.87 -9.44 2.93
N LEU A 53 -15.21 -9.13 4.05
CA LEU A 53 -14.45 -10.12 4.81
C LEU A 53 -15.33 -11.34 5.07
N SER A 54 -14.85 -12.53 4.73
CA SER A 54 -15.58 -13.76 5.04
C SER A 54 -15.64 -13.94 6.56
N GLU A 55 -16.71 -14.54 7.05
CA GLU A 55 -16.84 -14.92 8.47
C GLU A 55 -15.66 -15.78 8.93
N GLU A 56 -15.08 -16.54 8.01
CA GLU A 56 -13.89 -17.35 8.24
C GLU A 56 -12.67 -16.51 8.66
N VAL A 57 -12.40 -15.40 7.97
CA VAL A 57 -11.27 -14.51 8.32
C VAL A 57 -11.47 -13.87 9.69
N VAL A 58 -12.69 -13.43 9.97
CA VAL A 58 -13.04 -12.88 11.30
C VAL A 58 -12.84 -13.94 12.37
N SER A 59 -13.25 -15.18 12.11
CA SER A 59 -13.06 -16.32 13.02
C SER A 59 -11.58 -16.63 13.24
N GLN A 60 -10.75 -16.64 12.19
CA GLN A 60 -9.31 -16.89 12.28
C GLN A 60 -8.61 -15.82 13.14
N ILE A 61 -8.93 -14.53 12.88
CA ILE A 61 -8.38 -13.42 13.69
C ILE A 61 -8.83 -13.53 15.14
N SER A 62 -10.11 -13.84 15.38
CA SER A 62 -10.63 -14.03 16.73
C SER A 62 -9.97 -15.21 17.44
N SER A 63 -9.78 -16.33 16.73
CA SER A 63 -9.09 -17.50 17.27
C SER A 63 -7.64 -17.18 17.65
N PHE A 64 -6.91 -16.47 16.79
CA PHE A 64 -5.56 -16.02 17.09
C PHE A 64 -5.52 -15.12 18.32
N THR A 65 -6.43 -14.16 18.42
CA THR A 65 -6.47 -13.17 19.50
C THR A 65 -6.87 -13.78 20.84
N LEU A 66 -7.84 -14.69 20.85
CA LEU A 66 -8.46 -15.25 22.05
C LEU A 66 -7.88 -16.60 22.48
N SER A 67 -7.01 -17.22 21.68
CA SER A 67 -6.39 -18.52 22.00
C SER A 67 -5.68 -18.48 23.35
N GLN A 68 -5.81 -19.58 24.11
CA GLN A 68 -5.15 -19.76 25.39
C GLN A 68 -3.73 -20.33 25.27
N GLU A 69 -3.31 -20.73 24.08
CA GLU A 69 -1.98 -21.22 23.81
C GLU A 69 -0.92 -20.12 24.00
N ASN A 70 0.24 -20.50 24.52
CA ASN A 70 1.33 -19.53 24.76
C ASN A 70 1.80 -18.88 23.47
N THR A 71 1.89 -19.63 22.39
CA THR A 71 2.23 -19.15 21.05
C THR A 71 1.16 -19.57 20.07
N GLU A 72 0.83 -18.70 19.14
CA GLU A 72 -0.18 -18.93 18.12
C GLU A 72 0.28 -18.34 16.79
N SER A 73 -0.28 -18.82 15.69
CA SER A 73 0.00 -18.31 14.34
C SER A 73 -1.29 -18.03 13.61
N LEU A 74 -1.37 -16.86 12.98
CA LEU A 74 -2.42 -16.46 12.07
C LEU A 74 -1.86 -16.49 10.64
N SER A 75 -2.44 -17.32 9.79
CA SER A 75 -2.12 -17.37 8.36
C SER A 75 -3.26 -16.76 7.55
N LEU A 76 -2.97 -15.75 6.75
CA LEU A 76 -3.92 -15.09 5.87
C LEU A 76 -3.45 -15.21 4.43
N SER A 77 -4.33 -15.58 3.52
CA SER A 77 -4.04 -15.54 2.07
C SER A 77 -3.79 -14.10 1.61
N THR A 78 -3.19 -13.94 0.43
CA THR A 78 -3.01 -12.62 -0.20
C THR A 78 -4.33 -11.88 -0.35
N GLU A 79 -5.40 -12.59 -0.73
CA GLU A 79 -6.74 -12.04 -0.84
C GLU A 79 -7.26 -11.57 0.52
N GLN A 80 -7.20 -12.42 1.56
CA GLN A 80 -7.64 -12.10 2.91
C GLN A 80 -6.88 -10.88 3.48
N PHE A 81 -5.57 -10.84 3.30
CA PHE A 81 -4.76 -9.70 3.69
C PHE A 81 -5.15 -8.43 2.91
N GLY A 82 -5.35 -8.55 1.59
CA GLY A 82 -5.81 -7.45 0.74
C GLY A 82 -7.15 -6.85 1.23
N TYR A 83 -8.08 -7.69 1.66
CA TYR A 83 -9.35 -7.25 2.26
C TYR A 83 -9.17 -6.47 3.53
N ILE A 84 -8.32 -6.95 4.44
CA ILE A 84 -8.03 -6.25 5.69
C ILE A 84 -7.44 -4.88 5.37
N VAL A 85 -6.44 -4.81 4.49
CA VAL A 85 -5.80 -3.56 4.10
C VAL A 85 -6.81 -2.59 3.45
N LEU A 86 -7.67 -3.09 2.54
CA LEU A 86 -8.69 -2.28 1.88
C LEU A 86 -9.66 -1.66 2.89
N ASN A 87 -10.17 -2.46 3.82
CA ASN A 87 -11.12 -1.98 4.83
C ASN A 87 -10.45 -0.98 5.80
N VAL A 88 -9.27 -1.31 6.31
CA VAL A 88 -8.51 -0.43 7.21
C VAL A 88 -8.20 0.91 6.53
N LEU A 89 -7.71 0.90 5.29
CA LEU A 89 -7.44 2.14 4.58
C LEU A 89 -8.72 2.97 4.38
N ASN A 90 -9.84 2.36 4.01
CA ASN A 90 -11.09 3.08 3.83
C ASN A 90 -11.68 3.64 5.15
N GLU A 91 -11.37 3.02 6.29
CA GLU A 91 -11.77 3.52 7.60
C GLU A 91 -10.95 4.76 8.02
N TYR A 92 -9.64 4.76 7.72
CA TYR A 92 -8.74 5.83 8.17
C TYR A 92 -8.51 6.95 7.15
N LEU A 93 -8.84 6.74 5.87
CA LEU A 93 -8.75 7.81 4.87
C LEU A 93 -9.86 8.84 5.10
N GLY A 94 -9.49 10.12 4.99
CA GLY A 94 -10.41 11.24 5.17
C GLY A 94 -11.47 11.33 4.06
N GLU A 95 -12.46 12.18 4.28
CA GLU A 95 -13.56 12.41 3.33
C GLU A 95 -13.03 12.72 1.91
N GLY A 96 -13.60 12.05 0.92
CA GLY A 96 -13.30 12.26 -0.49
C GLY A 96 -12.14 11.43 -1.04
N ILE A 97 -11.51 10.59 -0.23
CA ILE A 97 -10.56 9.58 -0.66
C ILE A 97 -11.11 8.20 -0.34
N SER A 98 -11.07 7.27 -1.30
CA SER A 98 -11.42 5.87 -1.05
C SER A 98 -10.48 4.94 -1.79
N VAL A 99 -10.26 3.75 -1.25
CA VAL A 99 -9.58 2.67 -1.94
C VAL A 99 -10.62 1.83 -2.66
N GLU A 100 -10.44 1.66 -3.97
CA GLU A 100 -11.36 0.89 -4.81
C GLU A 100 -10.86 -0.53 -5.04
N LYS A 101 -9.54 -0.68 -5.20
CA LYS A 101 -8.91 -1.97 -5.49
C LYS A 101 -7.56 -2.08 -4.80
N ILE A 102 -7.24 -3.32 -4.42
CA ILE A 102 -5.89 -3.72 -4.00
C ILE A 102 -5.47 -4.90 -4.87
N TYR A 103 -4.24 -4.85 -5.37
CA TYR A 103 -3.63 -5.95 -6.08
C TYR A 103 -2.29 -6.28 -5.42
N ILE A 104 -2.02 -7.56 -5.19
CA ILE A 104 -0.81 -8.02 -4.51
C ILE A 104 -0.05 -8.98 -5.42
N GLU A 105 1.21 -8.67 -5.68
CA GLU A 105 2.17 -9.58 -6.28
C GLU A 105 3.06 -10.15 -5.18
N PRO A 106 2.73 -11.34 -4.67
CA PRO A 106 3.48 -11.93 -3.57
C PRO A 106 4.72 -12.66 -4.08
N SER A 107 5.78 -12.59 -3.29
CA SER A 107 6.93 -13.46 -3.38
C SER A 107 7.53 -13.62 -1.98
N THR A 108 8.27 -14.70 -1.74
CA THR A 108 8.85 -14.96 -0.42
C THR A 108 9.73 -13.79 0.04
N GLY A 109 9.37 -13.18 1.18
CA GLY A 109 10.07 -12.04 1.78
C GLY A 109 9.85 -10.70 1.10
N ASN A 110 9.06 -10.62 0.00
CA ASN A 110 8.80 -9.37 -0.70
C ASN A 110 7.44 -9.38 -1.39
N TRP A 111 6.55 -8.46 -1.03
CA TRP A 111 5.25 -8.28 -1.66
C TRP A 111 5.14 -6.90 -2.31
N ASN A 112 4.80 -6.86 -3.60
CA ASN A 112 4.41 -5.61 -4.23
C ASN A 112 2.91 -5.42 -4.05
N ILE A 113 2.54 -4.37 -3.34
CA ILE A 113 1.14 -4.05 -3.03
C ILE A 113 0.74 -2.81 -3.82
N TYR A 114 -0.23 -2.96 -4.70
CA TYR A 114 -0.79 -1.91 -5.54
C TYR A 114 -2.16 -1.52 -5.02
N ILE A 115 -2.39 -0.24 -4.84
CA ILE A 115 -3.59 0.35 -4.26
C ILE A 115 -4.16 1.34 -5.26
N GLN A 116 -5.38 1.11 -5.77
CA GLN A 116 -6.10 2.07 -6.57
C GLN A 116 -6.92 2.97 -5.64
N ALA A 117 -6.41 4.19 -5.43
CA ALA A 117 -7.07 5.19 -4.61
C ALA A 117 -7.93 6.11 -5.50
N ASN A 118 -9.19 6.33 -5.11
CA ASN A 118 -10.08 7.28 -5.76
C ASN A 118 -10.05 8.60 -5.01
N TYR A 119 -9.74 9.68 -5.70
CA TYR A 119 -9.83 11.04 -5.19
C TYR A 119 -10.52 11.94 -6.21
N LYS A 120 -11.73 12.39 -5.90
CA LYS A 120 -12.57 13.17 -6.83
C LYS A 120 -12.83 12.41 -8.14
N LYS A 121 -12.14 12.79 -9.23
CA LYS A 121 -12.31 12.24 -10.59
C LYS A 121 -11.07 11.47 -11.09
N ILE A 122 -10.11 11.25 -10.22
CA ILE A 122 -8.87 10.53 -10.55
C ILE A 122 -8.74 9.29 -9.68
N SER A 123 -8.26 8.21 -10.27
CA SER A 123 -8.08 6.93 -9.58
C SER A 123 -6.67 6.39 -9.84
N PRO A 124 -5.64 7.04 -9.24
CA PRO A 124 -4.27 6.62 -9.45
C PRO A 124 -3.99 5.28 -8.77
N TRP A 125 -3.12 4.49 -9.40
CA TRP A 125 -2.46 3.37 -8.77
C TRP A 125 -1.22 3.86 -8.00
N ILE A 126 -1.20 3.53 -6.72
CA ILE A 126 -0.06 3.72 -5.81
C ILE A 126 0.47 2.33 -5.50
N TRP A 127 1.79 2.15 -5.47
CA TRP A 127 2.33 0.87 -5.06
C TRP A 127 3.58 0.98 -4.21
N ILE A 128 3.71 -0.01 -3.34
CA ILE A 128 4.83 -0.17 -2.42
C ILE A 128 5.43 -1.55 -2.60
N SER A 129 6.74 -1.68 -2.36
CA SER A 129 7.41 -2.95 -2.21
C SER A 129 7.63 -3.21 -0.72
N LEU A 130 6.75 -4.04 -0.13
CA LEU A 130 6.81 -4.46 1.27
C LEU A 130 7.80 -5.60 1.42
N LYS A 131 8.71 -5.49 2.37
CA LYS A 131 9.78 -6.46 2.61
C LYS A 131 9.82 -6.94 4.03
N LYS A 132 10.34 -8.16 4.17
CA LYS A 132 10.67 -8.80 5.42
C LYS A 132 12.11 -9.33 5.36
N ASP A 133 12.91 -8.97 6.34
CA ASP A 133 14.24 -9.53 6.49
C ASP A 133 14.20 -10.96 7.04
N ASN A 134 15.26 -11.74 6.81
CA ASN A 134 15.39 -13.11 7.32
C ASN A 134 15.61 -13.19 8.85
N VAL A 135 15.30 -12.12 9.58
CA VAL A 135 15.41 -12.07 11.03
C VAL A 135 14.05 -12.40 11.65
N GLN A 136 14.04 -13.21 12.71
CA GLN A 136 12.83 -13.44 13.50
C GLN A 136 12.40 -12.13 14.18
N SER A 137 11.46 -11.42 13.59
CA SER A 137 10.86 -10.20 14.13
C SER A 137 9.53 -9.93 13.45
N ALA A 138 8.65 -9.17 14.05
CA ALA A 138 7.43 -8.70 13.39
C ALA A 138 7.66 -7.45 12.53
N GLN A 139 8.89 -6.94 12.47
CA GLN A 139 9.22 -5.74 11.70
C GLN A 139 9.12 -6.00 10.19
N LEU A 140 8.30 -5.21 9.54
CA LEU A 140 8.22 -5.06 8.09
C LEU A 140 8.77 -3.68 7.69
N TYR A 141 9.19 -3.55 6.44
CA TYR A 141 9.60 -2.26 5.89
C TYR A 141 9.26 -2.17 4.40
N ILE A 142 9.12 -0.97 3.88
CA ILE A 142 9.01 -0.75 2.45
C ILE A 142 10.37 -0.36 1.88
N SER A 143 10.65 -0.82 0.66
CA SER A 143 11.87 -0.45 -0.07
C SER A 143 11.60 0.50 -1.24
N GLN A 144 10.33 0.62 -1.65
CA GLN A 144 9.92 1.50 -2.75
C GLN A 144 8.52 2.06 -2.46
N PHE A 145 8.31 3.31 -2.89
CA PHE A 145 7.01 3.98 -2.91
C PHE A 145 6.83 4.70 -4.25
N ASN A 146 5.76 4.37 -4.97
CA ASN A 146 5.55 4.85 -6.34
C ASN A 146 4.09 5.22 -6.59
N ILE A 147 3.88 6.16 -7.52
CA ILE A 147 2.56 6.46 -8.10
C ILE A 147 2.65 6.16 -9.59
N GLY A 148 2.00 5.06 -10.01
CA GLY A 148 2.19 4.54 -11.35
C GLY A 148 3.68 4.29 -11.66
N PRO A 149 4.21 4.83 -12.78
CA PRO A 149 5.61 4.67 -13.18
C PRO A 149 6.58 5.67 -12.50
N TYR A 150 6.11 6.45 -11.52
CA TYR A 150 6.90 7.52 -10.90
C TYR A 150 7.29 7.15 -9.49
N SER A 151 8.60 7.24 -9.18
CA SER A 151 9.16 6.93 -7.87
C SER A 151 9.14 8.14 -6.94
N PHE A 152 8.72 7.89 -5.69
CA PHE A 152 8.67 8.85 -4.60
C PHE A 152 9.44 8.34 -3.38
N ASN A 153 10.57 7.68 -3.60
CA ASN A 153 11.36 7.01 -2.57
C ASN A 153 11.83 7.92 -1.43
N ARG A 154 11.78 9.24 -1.60
CA ARG A 154 12.06 10.20 -0.52
C ARG A 154 11.14 10.06 0.70
N PHE A 155 9.97 9.41 0.55
CA PHE A 155 9.03 9.18 1.64
C PHE A 155 9.19 7.79 2.29
N VAL A 156 10.07 6.93 1.74
CA VAL A 156 10.26 5.55 2.22
C VAL A 156 10.70 5.51 3.68
N GLU A 157 11.62 6.37 4.07
CA GLU A 157 12.13 6.45 5.44
C GLU A 157 11.00 6.83 6.42
N GLU A 158 10.25 7.88 6.12
CA GLU A 158 9.13 8.35 6.95
C GLU A 158 8.04 7.29 7.10
N ILE A 159 7.73 6.55 6.02
CA ILE A 159 6.76 5.44 6.08
C ILE A 159 7.30 4.29 6.93
N ASN A 160 8.58 3.96 6.82
CA ASN A 160 9.21 2.89 7.62
C ASN A 160 9.22 3.24 9.11
N ASP A 161 9.48 4.49 9.45
CA ASP A 161 9.38 4.97 10.84
C ASP A 161 7.94 4.83 11.37
N GLY A 162 6.95 5.13 10.51
CA GLY A 162 5.53 4.92 10.84
C GLY A 162 5.20 3.45 11.08
N ILE A 163 5.71 2.53 10.24
CA ILE A 163 5.52 1.07 10.40
C ILE A 163 6.15 0.59 11.71
N ALA A 164 7.39 1.00 11.99
CA ALA A 164 8.11 0.62 13.21
C ALA A 164 7.38 1.12 14.47
N ASN A 165 6.99 2.38 14.50
CA ASN A 165 6.24 2.97 15.61
C ASN A 165 4.86 2.30 15.79
N GLY A 166 4.20 1.96 14.69
CA GLY A 166 2.93 1.22 14.70
C GLY A 166 3.07 -0.15 15.35
N LEU A 167 4.11 -0.91 15.01
CA LEU A 167 4.39 -2.22 15.62
C LEU A 167 4.64 -2.10 17.14
N VAL A 168 5.44 -1.11 17.55
CA VAL A 168 5.70 -0.84 18.98
C VAL A 168 4.38 -0.55 19.68
N THR A 169 3.55 0.34 19.12
CA THR A 169 2.25 0.71 19.68
C THR A 169 1.31 -0.48 19.81
N VAL A 170 1.24 -1.35 18.79
CA VAL A 170 0.42 -2.57 18.82
C VAL A 170 0.87 -3.50 19.94
N ASN A 171 2.18 -3.71 20.08
CA ASN A 171 2.74 -4.58 21.11
C ASN A 171 2.59 -3.99 22.52
N GLU A 172 2.83 -2.70 22.71
CA GLU A 172 2.70 -2.07 24.04
C GLU A 172 1.27 -1.99 24.54
N ASN A 173 0.30 -1.77 23.65
CA ASN A 173 -1.11 -1.62 24.04
C ASN A 173 -1.90 -2.93 24.00
N GLY A 174 -1.30 -4.04 23.58
CA GLY A 174 -1.95 -5.35 23.53
C GLY A 174 -3.18 -5.41 22.60
N PHE A 175 -3.25 -4.58 21.57
CA PHE A 175 -4.41 -4.51 20.67
C PHE A 175 -4.79 -5.85 20.03
N THR A 176 -3.79 -6.72 19.82
CA THR A 176 -3.99 -8.05 19.26
C THR A 176 -4.21 -9.12 20.31
N GLY A 177 -4.24 -8.76 21.62
CA GLY A 177 -4.25 -9.73 22.74
C GLY A 177 -2.98 -10.55 22.85
N ARG A 178 -2.00 -10.32 21.96
CA ARG A 178 -0.72 -11.03 21.88
C ARG A 178 0.40 -10.09 21.53
N TYR A 179 1.59 -10.42 21.99
CA TYR A 179 2.83 -9.81 21.54
C TYR A 179 3.21 -10.38 20.16
N LEU A 180 3.31 -9.55 19.15
CA LEU A 180 3.69 -9.97 17.79
C LEU A 180 5.20 -10.20 17.74
N GLU A 181 5.60 -11.46 17.55
CA GLU A 181 7.00 -11.90 17.57
C GLU A 181 7.62 -11.94 16.18
N ASN A 182 6.84 -12.41 15.19
CA ASN A 182 7.32 -12.59 13.84
C ASN A 182 6.21 -12.41 12.81
N ILE A 183 6.59 -11.88 11.66
CA ILE A 183 5.75 -11.86 10.44
C ILE A 183 6.57 -12.47 9.33
N GLU A 184 5.97 -13.34 8.53
CA GLU A 184 6.56 -13.96 7.35
C GLU A 184 5.72 -13.63 6.12
N LEU A 185 6.37 -13.16 5.06
CA LEU A 185 5.77 -12.97 3.75
C LEU A 185 6.10 -14.18 2.89
N LEU A 186 5.10 -14.97 2.55
CA LEU A 186 5.21 -16.17 1.71
C LEU A 186 4.64 -15.91 0.31
N GLU A 187 4.73 -16.85 -0.60
CA GLU A 187 4.20 -16.70 -1.97
C GLU A 187 2.67 -16.63 -2.04
N GLU A 188 1.97 -17.26 -1.10
CA GLU A 188 0.51 -17.33 -1.12
C GLU A 188 -0.14 -16.75 0.15
N SER A 189 0.65 -16.44 1.17
CA SER A 189 0.12 -16.03 2.47
C SER A 189 1.09 -15.14 3.26
N ILE A 190 0.52 -14.39 4.19
CA ILE A 190 1.24 -13.75 5.29
C ILE A 190 0.99 -14.56 6.58
N VAL A 191 2.05 -14.87 7.30
CA VAL A 191 1.96 -15.57 8.59
C VAL A 191 2.41 -14.65 9.70
N VAL A 192 1.53 -14.42 10.67
CA VAL A 192 1.79 -13.62 11.87
C VAL A 192 1.89 -14.56 13.07
N LYS A 193 3.02 -14.54 13.79
CA LYS A 193 3.22 -15.29 15.04
C LYS A 193 3.17 -14.35 16.22
N GLY A 194 2.49 -14.76 17.26
CA GLY A 194 2.39 -13.99 18.49
C GLY A 194 2.39 -14.87 19.72
N SER A 195 3.01 -14.36 20.81
CA SER A 195 2.97 -14.96 22.13
C SER A 195 1.98 -14.25 23.04
N ARG A 196 1.51 -14.95 24.03
CA ARG A 196 0.65 -14.39 25.08
C ARG A 196 1.47 -13.43 25.96
N TYR A 197 0.84 -12.34 26.41
CA TYR A 197 1.43 -11.39 27.39
C TYR A 197 1.65 -12.06 28.75
#